data_f04412b3842d4f075a419a2ec1f87adb
#
_entry.id   f04412b3842d4f075a419a2ec1f87adb
#
_cell.length_a   1.000
_cell.length_b   1.000
_cell.length_c   1.000
_cell.angle_alpha   90.00
_cell.angle_beta   90.00
_cell.angle_gamma   90.00
#
_symmetry.space_group_name_H-M   'P 1'
#
loop_
_entity.id
_entity.type
_entity.pdbx_description
1 polymer ?
#
loop_
_entity_poly.entity_id
_entity_poly.type
_entity_poly.pdbx_seq_one_letter_code
_entity_poly.pdbx_strand_id
1 'polypeptide(L)'
;MPRDSKNEIRLRIHKRIRSRVSGSEARPRLAVFRSVKHIYAQIIDDGKGHTIAAAGSNEKDLRGRGGNVDGAKLIGKMVADRAKEKGITRVVFDRGGYLYHGRVKALADAAREAGLEF
;
A
#
# COMPACT_ATOMS: atom_id res chain seq x y z
N MET A 1 -17.60 25.56 -14.75
CA MET A 1 -16.30 24.90 -14.65
C MET A 1 -16.49 23.39 -14.64
N PRO A 2 -15.76 22.64 -15.44
CA PRO A 2 -15.83 21.19 -15.36
C PRO A 2 -15.30 20.73 -14.01
N ARG A 3 -15.93 19.68 -13.47
CA ARG A 3 -15.45 19.04 -12.24
C ARG A 3 -14.19 18.22 -12.54
N ASP A 4 -13.25 18.21 -11.61
CA ASP A 4 -12.12 17.30 -11.67
C ASP A 4 -12.61 15.86 -11.70
N SER A 5 -11.95 15.00 -12.46
CA SER A 5 -12.22 13.56 -12.43
C SER A 5 -11.84 12.97 -11.08
N LYS A 6 -12.38 11.79 -10.77
CA LYS A 6 -12.03 11.06 -9.54
C LYS A 6 -10.53 10.78 -9.48
N ASN A 7 -9.92 10.46 -10.63
CA ASN A 7 -8.48 10.20 -10.70
C ASN A 7 -7.65 11.47 -10.47
N GLU A 8 -8.07 12.61 -10.99
CA GLU A 8 -7.40 13.89 -10.75
C GLU A 8 -7.45 14.28 -9.28
N ILE A 9 -8.61 14.09 -8.62
CA ILE A 9 -8.77 14.33 -7.18
C ILE A 9 -7.84 13.42 -6.39
N ARG A 10 -7.78 12.12 -6.73
CA ARG A 10 -6.89 11.16 -6.08
C ARG A 10 -5.42 11.56 -6.21
N LEU A 11 -4.99 11.95 -7.41
CA LEU A 11 -3.61 12.36 -7.65
C LEU A 11 -3.24 13.61 -6.86
N ARG A 12 -4.17 14.56 -6.73
CA ARG A 12 -3.97 15.76 -5.91
C ARG A 12 -3.80 15.41 -4.44
N ILE A 13 -4.65 14.52 -3.92
CA ILE A 13 -4.56 14.03 -2.53
C ILE A 13 -3.25 13.28 -2.33
N HIS A 14 -2.86 12.41 -3.26
CA HIS A 14 -1.60 11.68 -3.18
C HIS A 14 -0.39 12.62 -3.17
N LYS A 15 -0.38 13.63 -4.01
CA LYS A 15 0.67 14.66 -4.01
C LYS A 15 0.79 15.33 -2.64
N ARG A 16 -0.34 15.68 -2.03
CA ARG A 16 -0.36 16.29 -0.69
C ARG A 16 0.17 15.33 0.39
N ILE A 17 -0.22 14.06 0.33
CA ILE A 17 0.31 13.02 1.23
C ILE A 17 1.81 12.89 1.05
N ARG A 18 2.31 12.79 -0.20
CA ARG A 18 3.72 12.63 -0.53
C ARG A 18 4.59 13.82 -0.10
N SER A 19 4.02 15.00 0.05
CA SER A 19 4.75 16.15 0.58
C SER A 19 5.11 15.96 2.07
N ARG A 20 4.41 15.07 2.79
CA ARG A 20 4.61 14.80 4.22
C ARG A 20 5.15 13.42 4.51
N VAL A 21 5.03 12.49 3.54
CA VAL A 21 5.40 11.07 3.71
C VAL A 21 6.51 10.71 2.76
N SER A 22 7.66 10.35 3.32
CA SER A 22 8.80 9.85 2.57
C SER A 22 9.44 8.70 3.34
N GLY A 23 9.72 7.59 2.65
CA GLY A 23 10.34 6.43 3.26
C GLY A 23 11.86 6.56 3.30
N SER A 24 12.47 6.04 4.36
CA SER A 24 13.92 5.94 4.51
C SER A 24 14.32 4.47 4.67
N GLU A 25 15.61 4.20 4.76
CA GLU A 25 16.10 2.85 5.01
C GLU A 25 15.60 2.30 6.35
N ALA A 26 15.59 3.13 7.39
CA ALA A 26 15.14 2.75 8.73
C ALA A 26 13.61 2.65 8.83
N ARG A 27 12.89 3.41 8.01
CA ARG A 27 11.43 3.45 8.02
C ARG A 27 10.91 3.63 6.60
N PRO A 28 10.89 2.56 5.81
CA PRO A 28 10.45 2.61 4.42
C PRO A 28 8.96 2.98 4.31
N ARG A 29 8.57 3.35 3.12
CA ARG A 29 7.18 3.73 2.80
C ARG A 29 6.39 2.49 2.34
N LEU A 30 5.28 2.20 3.03
CA LEU A 30 4.29 1.23 2.58
C LEU A 30 3.30 1.95 1.66
N ALA A 31 3.43 1.73 0.37
CA ALA A 31 2.58 2.34 -0.66
C ALA A 31 1.52 1.35 -1.13
N VAL A 32 0.28 1.83 -1.28
CA VAL A 32 -0.86 1.03 -1.73
C VAL A 32 -1.37 1.57 -3.06
N PHE A 33 -1.63 0.66 -4.00
CA PHE A 33 -2.28 0.95 -5.28
C PHE A 33 -3.45 0.01 -5.45
N ARG A 34 -4.55 0.52 -6.00
CA ARG A 34 -5.70 -0.31 -6.31
C ARG A 34 -6.32 0.04 -7.65
N SER A 35 -6.88 -0.98 -8.29
CA SER A 35 -7.80 -0.85 -9.43
C SER A 35 -9.10 -1.56 -9.07
N VAL A 36 -10.05 -1.65 -10.01
CA VAL A 36 -11.33 -2.36 -9.76
C VAL A 36 -11.10 -3.81 -9.34
N LYS A 37 -10.19 -4.50 -10.03
CA LYS A 37 -9.98 -5.96 -9.86
C LYS A 37 -8.76 -6.31 -9.02
N HIS A 38 -7.85 -5.37 -8.77
CA HIS A 38 -6.57 -5.66 -8.14
C HIS A 38 -6.22 -4.67 -7.05
N ILE A 39 -5.39 -5.14 -6.12
CA ILE A 39 -4.76 -4.30 -5.11
C ILE A 39 -3.29 -4.71 -4.97
N TYR A 40 -2.42 -3.74 -4.76
CA TYR A 40 -0.97 -3.92 -4.69
C TYR A 40 -0.42 -3.16 -3.50
N ALA A 41 0.65 -3.69 -2.90
CA ALA A 41 1.39 -3.00 -1.86
C ALA A 41 2.89 -3.12 -2.12
N GLN A 42 3.63 -2.05 -1.84
CA GLN A 42 5.08 -2.01 -2.00
C GLN A 42 5.70 -1.36 -0.76
N ILE A 43 6.83 -1.90 -0.32
CA ILE A 43 7.68 -1.30 0.72
C ILE A 43 8.87 -0.67 0.00
N ILE A 44 8.97 0.65 0.05
CA ILE A 44 9.91 1.44 -0.77
C ILE A 44 10.87 2.24 0.10
N ASP A 45 12.17 2.12 -0.17
CA ASP A 45 13.18 3.04 0.32
C ASP A 45 13.31 4.20 -0.68
N ASP A 46 12.73 5.35 -0.35
CA ASP A 46 12.74 6.52 -1.22
C ASP A 46 14.14 7.13 -1.35
N GLY A 47 15.00 6.95 -0.35
CA GLY A 47 16.37 7.45 -0.40
C GLY A 47 17.22 6.76 -1.48
N LYS A 48 16.97 5.47 -1.72
CA LYS A 48 17.68 4.67 -2.74
C LYS A 48 16.84 4.43 -3.99
N GLY A 49 15.56 4.82 -4.00
CA GLY A 49 14.63 4.53 -5.09
C GLY A 49 14.43 3.03 -5.28
N HIS A 50 14.44 2.25 -4.20
CA HIS A 50 14.43 0.80 -4.23
C HIS A 50 13.19 0.21 -3.55
N THR A 51 12.54 -0.73 -4.23
CA THR A 51 11.44 -1.52 -3.64
C THR A 51 12.02 -2.71 -2.89
N ILE A 52 11.83 -2.71 -1.57
CA ILE A 52 12.38 -3.75 -0.68
C ILE A 52 11.52 -5.01 -0.71
N ALA A 53 10.20 -4.85 -0.68
CA ALA A 53 9.24 -5.93 -0.71
C ALA A 53 7.97 -5.49 -1.43
N ALA A 54 7.25 -6.43 -2.01
CA ALA A 54 6.00 -6.15 -2.70
C ALA A 54 5.05 -7.34 -2.62
N ALA A 55 3.76 -7.07 -2.73
CA ALA A 55 2.72 -8.09 -2.87
C ALA A 55 1.59 -7.53 -3.73
N GLY A 56 0.95 -8.38 -4.51
CA GLY A 56 -0.13 -7.96 -5.38
C GLY A 56 -1.12 -9.07 -5.66
N SER A 57 -2.39 -8.71 -5.82
CA SER A 57 -3.46 -9.66 -6.15
C SER A 57 -3.38 -10.21 -7.57
N ASN A 58 -2.48 -9.69 -8.40
CA ASN A 58 -2.17 -10.22 -9.72
C ASN A 58 -1.25 -11.45 -9.68
N GLU A 59 -0.72 -11.80 -8.51
CA GLU A 59 0.10 -13.00 -8.35
C GLU A 59 -0.74 -14.25 -8.65
N LYS A 60 -0.10 -15.28 -9.19
CA LYS A 60 -0.76 -16.43 -9.81
C LYS A 60 -1.85 -17.09 -8.96
N ASP A 61 -1.59 -17.25 -7.66
CA ASP A 61 -2.52 -17.95 -6.76
C ASP A 61 -3.61 -17.03 -6.18
N LEU A 62 -3.60 -15.74 -6.54
CA LEU A 62 -4.47 -14.73 -5.95
C LEU A 62 -5.42 -14.08 -6.95
N ARG A 63 -5.44 -14.57 -8.19
CA ARG A 63 -6.32 -14.02 -9.23
C ARG A 63 -7.77 -14.11 -8.81
N GLY A 64 -8.50 -13.02 -9.00
CA GLY A 64 -9.92 -12.92 -8.63
C GLY A 64 -10.17 -12.44 -7.21
N ARG A 65 -9.11 -12.21 -6.40
CA ARG A 65 -9.25 -11.78 -5.01
C ARG A 65 -9.00 -10.29 -4.76
N GLY A 66 -8.50 -9.56 -5.74
CA GLY A 66 -8.11 -8.17 -5.57
C GLY A 66 -9.25 -7.16 -5.48
N GLY A 67 -10.45 -7.57 -5.85
CA GLY A 67 -11.62 -6.69 -5.91
C GLY A 67 -12.39 -6.54 -4.60
N ASN A 68 -12.02 -7.23 -3.53
CA ASN A 68 -12.75 -7.24 -2.28
C ASN A 68 -11.85 -7.06 -1.05
N VAL A 69 -12.48 -6.86 0.11
CA VAL A 69 -11.82 -6.63 1.39
C VAL A 69 -10.99 -7.85 1.83
N ASP A 70 -11.49 -9.06 1.64
CA ASP A 70 -10.78 -10.27 2.05
C ASP A 70 -9.48 -10.46 1.26
N GLY A 71 -9.50 -10.15 -0.03
CA GLY A 71 -8.29 -10.14 -0.86
C GLY A 71 -7.29 -9.09 -0.39
N ALA A 72 -7.77 -7.90 -0.02
CA ALA A 72 -6.91 -6.83 0.51
C ALA A 72 -6.23 -7.24 1.82
N LYS A 73 -6.94 -7.92 2.71
CA LYS A 73 -6.37 -8.46 3.96
C LYS A 73 -5.24 -9.45 3.68
N LEU A 74 -5.43 -10.32 2.69
CA LEU A 74 -4.42 -11.29 2.28
C LEU A 74 -3.15 -10.58 1.78
N ILE A 75 -3.29 -9.56 0.95
CA ILE A 75 -2.16 -8.79 0.43
C ILE A 75 -1.44 -8.03 1.55
N GLY A 76 -2.19 -7.45 2.49
CA GLY A 76 -1.62 -6.79 3.67
C GLY A 76 -0.75 -7.73 4.50
N LYS A 77 -1.23 -8.94 4.77
CA LYS A 77 -0.47 -9.96 5.47
C LYS A 77 0.77 -10.37 4.68
N MET A 78 0.63 -10.60 3.38
CA MET A 78 1.75 -11.03 2.53
C MET A 78 2.88 -10.00 2.49
N VAL A 79 2.55 -8.72 2.30
CA VAL A 79 3.56 -7.67 2.23
C VAL A 79 4.26 -7.51 3.58
N ALA A 80 3.52 -7.62 4.68
CA ALA A 80 4.09 -7.56 6.02
C ALA A 80 5.04 -8.71 6.29
N ASP A 81 4.66 -9.94 5.93
CA ASP A 81 5.52 -11.12 6.10
C ASP A 81 6.80 -10.99 5.26
N ARG A 82 6.68 -10.52 4.03
CA ARG A 82 7.83 -10.30 3.14
C ARG A 82 8.74 -9.18 3.64
N ALA A 83 8.17 -8.12 4.23
CA ALA A 83 8.95 -7.05 4.85
C ALA A 83 9.73 -7.56 6.06
N LYS A 84 9.10 -8.36 6.90
CA LYS A 84 9.74 -8.94 8.09
C LYS A 84 10.89 -9.87 7.71
N GLU A 85 10.78 -10.63 6.62
CA GLU A 85 11.87 -11.44 6.09
C GLU A 85 13.10 -10.60 5.72
N LYS A 86 12.89 -9.33 5.38
CA LYS A 86 13.95 -8.36 5.06
C LYS A 86 14.39 -7.53 6.28
N GLY A 87 13.88 -7.86 7.47
CA GLY A 87 14.21 -7.15 8.68
C GLY A 87 13.46 -5.82 8.88
N ILE A 88 12.43 -5.57 8.10
CA ILE A 88 11.63 -4.34 8.18
C ILE A 88 10.44 -4.57 9.10
N THR A 89 10.31 -3.75 10.16
CA THR A 89 9.18 -3.79 11.09
C THR A 89 8.45 -2.47 11.19
N ARG A 90 9.11 -1.35 10.86
CA ARG A 90 8.53 0.00 10.90
C ARG A 90 8.42 0.56 9.50
N VAL A 91 7.26 1.13 9.18
CA VAL A 91 7.01 1.78 7.90
C VAL A 91 6.23 3.07 8.10
N VAL A 92 6.28 3.96 7.11
CA VAL A 92 5.34 5.08 7.01
C VAL A 92 4.28 4.69 5.97
N PHE A 93 3.02 4.99 6.25
CA PHE A 93 1.92 4.57 5.38
C PHE A 93 1.58 5.64 4.33
N ASP A 94 1.58 5.22 3.07
CA ASP A 94 1.14 6.05 1.94
C ASP A 94 -0.07 5.37 1.29
N ARG A 95 -1.25 5.92 1.56
CA ARG A 95 -2.52 5.36 1.02
C ARG A 95 -2.74 5.65 -0.47
N GLY A 96 -1.77 6.28 -1.16
CA GLY A 96 -1.84 6.52 -2.60
C GLY A 96 -2.90 7.53 -3.05
N GLY A 97 -3.40 8.37 -2.14
CA GLY A 97 -4.48 9.31 -2.42
C GLY A 97 -5.88 8.68 -2.38
N TYR A 98 -5.98 7.37 -2.13
CA TYR A 98 -7.27 6.70 -1.94
C TYR A 98 -7.85 7.04 -0.56
N LEU A 99 -9.17 6.90 -0.41
CA LEU A 99 -9.80 7.03 0.90
C LEU A 99 -9.31 5.89 1.81
N TYR A 100 -9.08 6.20 3.09
CA TYR A 100 -8.75 5.21 4.11
C TYR A 100 -10.02 4.45 4.52
N HIS A 101 -10.49 3.60 3.61
CA HIS A 101 -11.75 2.87 3.73
C HIS A 101 -11.71 1.61 2.87
N GLY A 102 -12.56 0.65 3.19
CA GLY A 102 -12.72 -0.58 2.41
C GLY A 102 -11.40 -1.35 2.28
N ARG A 103 -11.00 -1.63 1.04
CA ARG A 103 -9.81 -2.42 0.73
C ARG A 103 -8.51 -1.81 1.27
N VAL A 104 -8.36 -0.50 1.18
CA VAL A 104 -7.14 0.19 1.64
C VAL A 104 -7.00 0.05 3.15
N LYS A 105 -8.08 0.28 3.89
CA LYS A 105 -8.10 0.10 5.35
C LYS A 105 -7.86 -1.37 5.72
N ALA A 106 -8.50 -2.30 5.03
CA ALA A 106 -8.35 -3.73 5.29
C ALA A 106 -6.90 -4.20 5.11
N LEU A 107 -6.24 -3.73 4.06
CA LEU A 107 -4.82 -4.02 3.82
C LEU A 107 -3.95 -3.47 4.95
N ALA A 108 -4.17 -2.22 5.34
CA ALA A 108 -3.40 -1.58 6.41
C ALA A 108 -3.58 -2.30 7.75
N ASP A 109 -4.83 -2.62 8.11
CA ASP A 109 -5.13 -3.31 9.36
C ASP A 109 -4.49 -4.71 9.38
N ALA A 110 -4.55 -5.45 8.27
CA ALA A 110 -3.92 -6.77 8.15
C ALA A 110 -2.40 -6.70 8.26
N ALA A 111 -1.78 -5.68 7.68
CA ALA A 111 -0.34 -5.47 7.79
C ALA A 111 0.07 -5.17 9.24
N ARG A 112 -0.72 -4.38 9.96
CA ARG A 112 -0.49 -4.10 11.39
C ARG A 112 -0.63 -5.37 12.23
N GLU A 113 -1.66 -6.17 12.00
CA GLU A 113 -1.86 -7.46 12.68
C GLU A 113 -0.70 -8.43 12.43
N ALA A 114 -0.11 -8.38 11.25
CA ALA A 114 1.04 -9.21 10.89
C ALA A 114 2.36 -8.69 11.46
N GLY A 115 2.37 -7.54 12.13
CA GLY A 115 3.51 -7.05 12.89
C GLY A 115 4.19 -5.77 12.37
N LEU A 116 3.67 -5.15 11.32
CA LEU A 116 4.20 -3.85 10.90
C LEU A 116 3.70 -2.73 11.82
N GLU A 117 4.58 -1.80 12.12
CA GLU A 117 4.30 -0.63 12.95
C GLU A 117 4.15 0.63 12.08
N PHE A 118 2.98 1.20 12.14
CA PHE A 118 2.72 2.50 11.49
C PHE A 118 1.41 3.12 11.96
#